data_d7a8a5768472071e27845c37a477dc9c
#
_entry.id   d7a8a5768472071e27845c37a477dc9c
#
_cell.length_a   1.000
_cell.length_b   1.000
_cell.length_c   1.000
_cell.angle_alpha   90.00
_cell.angle_beta   90.00
_cell.angle_gamma   90.00
#
_symmetry.space_group_name_H-M   'P 1'
#
loop_
_entity.id
_entity.type
_entity.pdbx_description
1 polymer ?
#
loop_
_entity_poly.entity_id
_entity_poly.type
_entity_poly.pdbx_seq_one_letter_code
_entity_poly.pdbx_strand_id
1 'polypeptide(L)'
;MRPASRRWLIVAALFTVTYGVSTPLAAYGVFLPVFAETFGWSRGAISSALSVNLLLGGLAGFGIGALADRHGPRVMLVVTVVLAGAAFALVSTVGALWQLYLLVGVLGGIGMSSFYLLSTTTVTRWFDERRGLALALVLVGFNLGYISAGPLSAWLIAMVGWRAAYALLGIVCGLVTMLAALTVRLPGAGEAPEPRARATRAATPAAGPSVTLGEALGDPRQWCLNVSWLLLGGLALMISVHVVPFAHDQGISLAGASLALTAYGIGAVSGRIASGVVSDRIGTFTTIRLGYALQLLALLALLWLSSHEALLGSLVVLGVGFAAADTMLAKAVPEVFGTRALGAILGVLNLGWRCGAAVGPAAAGFLYDLTGSYVVPFGAAPVVVLASWGLFALGSSRRRA
;
A
#
# COMPACT_ATOMS: atom_id res chain seq x y z
N MET A 1 -16.58 26.71 16.31
CA MET A 1 -16.18 25.30 16.63
C MET A 1 -15.01 25.33 17.58
N ARG A 2 -15.00 24.48 18.64
CA ARG A 2 -13.89 24.39 19.58
C ARG A 2 -12.62 23.89 18.84
N PRO A 3 -11.41 24.37 19.15
CA PRO A 3 -10.17 23.95 18.43
C PRO A 3 -9.96 22.43 18.41
N ALA A 4 -10.38 21.74 19.45
CA ALA A 4 -10.32 20.27 19.53
C ALA A 4 -11.18 19.56 18.48
N SER A 5 -12.41 20.05 18.20
CA SER A 5 -13.31 19.45 17.19
C SER A 5 -12.75 19.62 15.78
N ARG A 6 -12.07 20.72 15.50
CA ARG A 6 -11.51 21.02 14.19
C ARG A 6 -10.35 20.11 13.79
N ARG A 7 -9.50 19.70 14.76
CA ARG A 7 -8.39 18.75 14.51
C ARG A 7 -8.91 17.40 14.02
N TRP A 8 -9.98 16.89 14.62
CA TRP A 8 -10.58 15.61 14.22
C TRP A 8 -11.32 15.69 12.89
N LEU A 9 -11.84 16.86 12.50
CA LEU A 9 -12.38 17.06 11.15
C LEU A 9 -11.30 16.94 10.08
N ILE A 10 -10.08 17.44 10.34
CA ILE A 10 -8.95 17.26 9.42
C ILE A 10 -8.59 15.77 9.30
N VAL A 11 -8.60 15.01 10.41
CA VAL A 11 -8.38 13.56 10.38
C VAL A 11 -9.48 12.86 9.57
N ALA A 12 -10.75 13.21 9.76
CA ALA A 12 -11.85 12.65 8.98
C ALA A 12 -11.75 12.99 7.49
N ALA A 13 -11.37 14.22 7.15
CA ALA A 13 -11.13 14.62 5.76
C ALA A 13 -9.98 13.81 5.13
N LEU A 14 -8.86 13.66 5.83
CA LEU A 14 -7.72 12.89 5.33
C LEU A 14 -8.00 11.39 5.28
N PHE A 15 -8.79 10.84 6.20
CA PHE A 15 -9.33 9.48 6.11
C PHE A 15 -10.14 9.31 4.82
N THR A 16 -11.04 10.26 4.52
CA THR A 16 -11.86 10.23 3.29
C THR A 16 -10.99 10.31 2.04
N VAL A 17 -9.95 11.15 2.05
CA VAL A 17 -8.99 11.24 0.94
C VAL A 17 -8.26 9.91 0.72
N THR A 18 -7.73 9.31 1.78
CA THR A 18 -7.00 8.04 1.65
C THR A 18 -7.91 6.88 1.24
N TYR A 19 -9.14 6.84 1.74
CA TYR A 19 -10.17 5.87 1.34
C TYR A 19 -10.52 5.99 -0.14
N GLY A 20 -10.91 7.19 -0.58
CA GLY A 20 -11.41 7.37 -1.94
C GLY A 20 -10.33 7.31 -3.02
N VAL A 21 -9.05 7.59 -2.67
CA VAL A 21 -7.93 7.40 -3.60
C VAL A 21 -7.55 5.92 -3.70
N SER A 22 -7.59 5.16 -2.61
CA SER A 22 -7.20 3.74 -2.62
C SER A 22 -8.24 2.82 -3.26
N THR A 23 -9.54 3.17 -3.19
CA THR A 23 -10.63 2.32 -3.70
C THR A 23 -10.52 2.06 -5.21
N PRO A 24 -10.40 3.05 -6.12
CA PRO A 24 -10.25 2.80 -7.55
C PRO A 24 -8.95 2.07 -7.90
N LEU A 25 -7.89 2.30 -7.15
CA LEU A 25 -6.62 1.60 -7.32
C LEU A 25 -6.76 0.11 -7.00
N ALA A 26 -7.33 -0.20 -5.84
CA ALA A 26 -7.51 -1.58 -5.39
C ALA A 26 -8.52 -2.34 -6.27
N ALA A 27 -9.51 -1.62 -6.84
CA ALA A 27 -10.47 -2.17 -7.80
C ALA A 27 -9.79 -2.71 -9.06
N TYR A 28 -8.60 -2.24 -9.42
CA TYR A 28 -7.92 -2.60 -10.66
C TYR A 28 -7.82 -4.11 -10.89
N GLY A 29 -7.54 -4.88 -9.83
CA GLY A 29 -7.49 -6.34 -9.91
C GLY A 29 -8.83 -7.00 -10.26
N VAL A 30 -9.96 -6.37 -9.91
CA VAL A 30 -11.31 -6.86 -10.28
C VAL A 30 -11.62 -6.61 -11.76
N PHE A 31 -11.12 -5.48 -12.31
CA PHE A 31 -11.33 -5.12 -13.71
C PHE A 31 -10.32 -5.81 -14.66
N LEU A 32 -9.23 -6.38 -14.14
CA LEU A 32 -8.21 -7.01 -14.96
C LEU A 32 -8.76 -8.13 -15.86
N PRO A 33 -9.50 -9.14 -15.36
CA PRO A 33 -10.11 -10.15 -16.23
C PRO A 33 -11.11 -9.54 -17.21
N VAL A 34 -11.88 -8.54 -16.81
CA VAL A 34 -12.85 -7.86 -17.67
C VAL A 34 -12.17 -7.14 -18.84
N PHE A 35 -11.02 -6.49 -18.62
CA PHE A 35 -10.24 -5.89 -19.70
C PHE A 35 -9.64 -6.94 -20.63
N ALA A 36 -9.11 -8.03 -20.06
CA ALA A 36 -8.55 -9.13 -20.85
C ALA A 36 -9.62 -9.77 -21.76
N GLU A 37 -10.82 -10.02 -21.26
CA GLU A 37 -11.95 -10.57 -22.03
C GLU A 37 -12.50 -9.59 -23.07
N THR A 38 -12.65 -8.29 -22.70
CA THR A 38 -13.26 -7.29 -23.58
C THR A 38 -12.35 -6.92 -24.75
N PHE A 39 -11.06 -6.84 -24.54
CA PHE A 39 -10.10 -6.29 -25.51
C PHE A 39 -9.10 -7.31 -26.04
N GLY A 40 -9.03 -8.50 -25.47
CA GLY A 40 -8.03 -9.51 -25.81
C GLY A 40 -6.60 -9.10 -25.39
N TRP A 41 -6.44 -8.12 -24.48
CA TRP A 41 -5.11 -7.71 -24.02
C TRP A 41 -4.53 -8.72 -23.05
N SER A 42 -3.21 -8.91 -23.13
CA SER A 42 -2.51 -9.80 -22.21
C SER A 42 -2.53 -9.26 -20.77
N ARG A 43 -2.58 -10.17 -19.80
CA ARG A 43 -2.62 -9.80 -18.37
C ARG A 43 -1.36 -9.07 -17.93
N GLY A 44 -0.22 -9.42 -18.51
CA GLY A 44 1.05 -8.72 -18.30
C GLY A 44 1.00 -7.27 -18.78
N ALA A 45 0.46 -7.02 -19.99
CA ALA A 45 0.32 -5.68 -20.50
C ALA A 45 -0.64 -4.83 -19.64
N ILE A 46 -1.79 -5.39 -19.24
CA ILE A 46 -2.73 -4.70 -18.34
C ILE A 46 -2.04 -4.38 -17.00
N SER A 47 -1.41 -5.36 -16.36
CA SER A 47 -0.76 -5.17 -15.05
C SER A 47 0.39 -4.17 -15.10
N SER A 48 1.11 -4.07 -16.24
CA SER A 48 2.21 -3.12 -16.43
C SER A 48 1.75 -1.64 -16.40
N ALA A 49 0.49 -1.34 -16.72
CA ALA A 49 -0.06 0.00 -16.53
C ALA A 49 -0.03 0.42 -15.05
N LEU A 50 -0.29 -0.52 -14.12
CA LEU A 50 -0.15 -0.27 -12.69
C LEU A 50 1.31 -0.14 -12.26
N SER A 51 2.22 -0.86 -12.88
CA SER A 51 3.67 -0.70 -12.65
C SER A 51 4.13 0.73 -12.97
N VAL A 52 3.67 1.27 -14.10
CA VAL A 52 3.92 2.68 -14.47
C VAL A 52 3.34 3.64 -13.44
N ASN A 53 2.12 3.37 -12.94
CA ASN A 53 1.47 4.16 -11.87
C ASN A 53 2.35 4.25 -10.62
N LEU A 54 2.82 3.12 -10.12
CA LEU A 54 3.60 3.04 -8.88
C LEU A 54 4.97 3.73 -9.01
N LEU A 55 5.64 3.56 -10.15
CA LEU A 55 6.94 4.20 -10.42
C LEU A 55 6.78 5.72 -10.59
N LEU A 56 5.89 6.16 -11.47
CA LEU A 56 5.67 7.59 -11.70
C LEU A 56 5.07 8.29 -10.47
N GLY A 57 4.16 7.64 -9.75
CA GLY A 57 3.63 8.15 -8.49
C GLY A 57 4.73 8.33 -7.44
N GLY A 58 5.68 7.40 -7.38
CA GLY A 58 6.86 7.52 -6.51
C GLY A 58 7.73 8.72 -6.86
N LEU A 59 8.07 8.87 -8.14
CA LEU A 59 8.88 9.98 -8.64
C LEU A 59 8.18 11.34 -8.50
N ALA A 60 6.90 11.42 -8.88
CA ALA A 60 6.10 12.64 -8.78
C ALA A 60 5.94 13.12 -7.33
N GLY A 61 5.91 12.17 -6.37
CA GLY A 61 5.79 12.49 -4.95
C GLY A 61 6.86 13.44 -4.44
N PHE A 62 8.10 13.34 -4.92
CA PHE A 62 9.19 14.27 -4.56
C PHE A 62 8.88 15.69 -5.04
N GLY A 63 8.50 15.85 -6.31
CA GLY A 63 8.17 17.16 -6.89
C GLY A 63 6.93 17.78 -6.24
N ILE A 64 5.89 16.97 -5.99
CA ILE A 64 4.64 17.44 -5.37
C ILE A 64 4.86 17.81 -3.90
N GLY A 65 5.73 17.10 -3.19
CA GLY A 65 6.13 17.51 -1.84
C GLY A 65 6.76 18.90 -1.80
N ALA A 66 7.71 19.17 -2.70
CA ALA A 66 8.34 20.50 -2.82
C ALA A 66 7.34 21.59 -3.26
N LEU A 67 6.38 21.27 -4.14
CA LEU A 67 5.31 22.18 -4.53
C LEU A 67 4.34 22.45 -3.38
N ALA A 68 4.07 21.45 -2.53
CA ALA A 68 3.21 21.60 -1.37
C ALA A 68 3.81 22.52 -0.30
N ASP A 69 5.13 22.55 -0.18
CA ASP A 69 5.81 23.51 0.71
C ASP A 69 5.66 24.96 0.23
N ARG A 70 5.50 25.18 -1.08
CA ARG A 70 5.31 26.52 -1.67
C ARG A 70 3.84 26.96 -1.74
N HIS A 71 2.93 26.08 -2.15
CA HIS A 71 1.52 26.39 -2.43
C HIS A 71 0.55 25.88 -1.35
N GLY A 72 1.08 25.18 -0.35
CA GLY A 72 0.30 24.57 0.73
C GLY A 72 -0.27 23.17 0.36
N PRO A 73 -0.48 22.33 1.39
CA PRO A 73 -0.91 20.94 1.19
C PRO A 73 -2.32 20.83 0.59
N ARG A 74 -3.21 21.79 0.89
CA ARG A 74 -4.59 21.81 0.38
C ARG A 74 -4.63 21.86 -1.14
N VAL A 75 -3.89 22.80 -1.75
CA VAL A 75 -3.88 23.00 -3.21
C VAL A 75 -3.36 21.75 -3.89
N MET A 76 -2.25 21.20 -3.39
CA MET A 76 -1.65 20.00 -3.97
C MET A 76 -2.53 18.76 -3.79
N LEU A 77 -3.20 18.59 -2.65
CA LEU A 77 -4.18 17.52 -2.46
C LEU A 77 -5.34 17.65 -3.45
N VAL A 78 -5.94 18.84 -3.57
CA VAL A 78 -7.06 19.06 -4.50
C VAL A 78 -6.66 18.76 -5.94
N VAL A 79 -5.52 19.29 -6.41
CA VAL A 79 -5.04 19.06 -7.78
C VAL A 79 -4.83 17.58 -8.04
N THR A 80 -4.16 16.90 -7.13
CA THR A 80 -3.81 15.48 -7.32
C THR A 80 -5.02 14.56 -7.22
N VAL A 81 -5.96 14.78 -6.28
CA VAL A 81 -7.16 13.93 -6.19
C VAL A 81 -8.13 14.18 -7.35
N VAL A 82 -8.22 15.41 -7.87
CA VAL A 82 -9.01 15.71 -9.07
C VAL A 82 -8.39 15.01 -10.28
N LEU A 83 -7.06 15.08 -10.42
CA LEU A 83 -6.35 14.38 -11.49
C LEU A 83 -6.56 12.86 -11.42
N ALA A 84 -6.45 12.26 -10.23
CA ALA A 84 -6.70 10.84 -10.02
C ALA A 84 -8.15 10.45 -10.35
N GLY A 85 -9.12 11.20 -9.80
CA GLY A 85 -10.54 10.95 -10.04
C GLY A 85 -10.92 11.04 -11.51
N ALA A 86 -10.45 12.09 -12.20
CA ALA A 86 -10.66 12.27 -13.63
C ALA A 86 -10.00 11.15 -14.45
N ALA A 87 -8.74 10.80 -14.13
CA ALA A 87 -8.02 9.72 -14.80
C ALA A 87 -8.78 8.39 -14.68
N PHE A 88 -9.18 8.01 -13.47
CA PHE A 88 -9.95 6.79 -13.25
C PHE A 88 -11.34 6.84 -13.90
N ALA A 89 -12.04 7.98 -13.87
CA ALA A 89 -13.34 8.11 -14.56
C ALA A 89 -13.20 7.90 -16.07
N LEU A 90 -12.15 8.47 -16.68
CA LEU A 90 -11.88 8.37 -18.11
C LEU A 90 -11.45 6.96 -18.56
N VAL A 91 -11.07 6.06 -17.64
CA VAL A 91 -10.85 4.63 -18.00
C VAL A 91 -12.10 4.01 -18.62
N SER A 92 -13.29 4.50 -18.29
CA SER A 92 -14.55 4.08 -18.92
C SER A 92 -14.58 4.24 -20.44
N THR A 93 -13.80 5.16 -20.98
CA THR A 93 -13.72 5.48 -22.43
C THR A 93 -12.60 4.75 -23.15
N VAL A 94 -11.83 3.91 -22.46
CA VAL A 94 -10.69 3.21 -23.02
C VAL A 94 -11.13 2.27 -24.15
N GLY A 95 -10.42 2.36 -25.28
CA GLY A 95 -10.55 1.47 -26.43
C GLY A 95 -9.20 0.93 -26.92
N ALA A 96 -8.08 1.48 -26.43
CA ALA A 96 -6.73 1.06 -26.80
C ALA A 96 -5.82 0.96 -25.54
N LEU A 97 -4.88 0.03 -25.57
CA LEU A 97 -4.00 -0.26 -24.44
C LEU A 97 -3.17 0.97 -23.99
N TRP A 98 -2.67 1.79 -24.91
CA TRP A 98 -1.91 2.99 -24.58
C TRP A 98 -2.72 4.00 -23.74
N GLN A 99 -4.05 4.05 -23.94
CA GLN A 99 -4.94 4.91 -23.13
C GLN A 99 -4.97 4.44 -21.68
N LEU A 100 -4.96 3.12 -21.44
CA LEU A 100 -4.87 2.55 -20.10
C LEU A 100 -3.55 2.97 -19.41
N TYR A 101 -2.43 2.91 -20.14
CA TYR A 101 -1.13 3.36 -19.62
C TYR A 101 -1.12 4.86 -19.31
N LEU A 102 -1.74 5.67 -20.19
CA LEU A 102 -1.84 7.11 -19.95
C LEU A 102 -2.73 7.41 -18.75
N LEU A 103 -3.93 6.82 -18.69
CA LEU A 103 -4.93 7.15 -17.66
C LEU A 103 -4.56 6.53 -16.31
N VAL A 104 -4.39 5.22 -16.25
CA VAL A 104 -4.06 4.53 -14.99
C VAL A 104 -2.59 4.76 -14.63
N GLY A 105 -1.68 4.57 -15.58
CA GLY A 105 -0.24 4.64 -15.35
C GLY A 105 0.23 6.05 -15.05
N VAL A 106 0.12 6.95 -16.01
CA VAL A 106 0.72 8.28 -15.91
C VAL A 106 -0.15 9.22 -15.05
N LEU A 107 -1.37 9.50 -15.48
CA LEU A 107 -2.23 10.48 -14.82
C LEU A 107 -2.69 9.97 -13.44
N GLY A 108 -3.07 8.70 -13.33
CA GLY A 108 -3.40 8.05 -12.07
C GLY A 108 -2.20 8.04 -11.12
N GLY A 109 -1.00 7.71 -11.61
CA GLY A 109 0.23 7.69 -10.81
C GLY A 109 0.57 9.07 -10.23
N ILE A 110 0.58 10.10 -11.07
CA ILE A 110 0.80 11.49 -10.62
C ILE A 110 -0.30 11.92 -9.64
N GLY A 111 -1.56 11.63 -9.97
CA GLY A 111 -2.71 11.98 -9.13
C GLY A 111 -2.70 11.31 -7.76
N MET A 112 -2.10 10.11 -7.67
CA MET A 112 -1.99 9.37 -6.41
C MET A 112 -0.70 9.66 -5.63
N SER A 113 0.23 10.45 -6.15
CA SER A 113 1.57 10.62 -5.57
C SER A 113 1.58 11.33 -4.21
N SER A 114 0.59 12.17 -3.93
CA SER A 114 0.61 13.10 -2.80
C SER A 114 -0.18 12.62 -1.57
N PHE A 115 -1.18 11.77 -1.74
CA PHE A 115 -2.17 11.50 -0.69
C PHE A 115 -1.54 11.02 0.61
N TYR A 116 -0.57 10.09 0.54
CA TYR A 116 0.09 9.55 1.72
C TYR A 116 1.00 10.59 2.40
N LEU A 117 1.88 11.23 1.61
CA LEU A 117 2.83 12.22 2.10
C LEU A 117 2.12 13.42 2.73
N LEU A 118 1.17 14.02 2.01
CA LEU A 118 0.50 15.22 2.47
C LEU A 118 -0.47 14.94 3.62
N SER A 119 -1.10 13.75 3.64
CA SER A 119 -1.94 13.36 4.78
C SER A 119 -1.13 13.19 6.06
N THR A 120 -0.01 12.46 5.98
CA THR A 120 0.85 12.21 7.17
C THR A 120 1.51 13.49 7.67
N THR A 121 2.04 14.32 6.77
CA THR A 121 2.67 15.60 7.14
C THR A 121 1.66 16.59 7.70
N THR A 122 0.45 16.65 7.17
CA THR A 122 -0.61 17.52 7.70
C THR A 122 -1.02 17.10 9.11
N VAL A 123 -1.28 15.81 9.35
CA VAL A 123 -1.62 15.29 10.69
C VAL A 123 -0.53 15.62 11.70
N THR A 124 0.74 15.48 11.32
CA THR A 124 1.86 15.76 12.25
C THR A 124 1.96 17.23 12.65
N ARG A 125 1.42 18.15 11.87
CA ARG A 125 1.36 19.57 12.20
C ARG A 125 0.16 19.95 13.10
N TRP A 126 -0.89 19.10 13.10
CA TRP A 126 -2.09 19.33 13.92
C TRP A 126 -2.05 18.65 15.29
N PHE A 127 -1.25 17.57 15.43
CA PHE A 127 -1.23 16.72 16.62
C PHE A 127 0.17 16.56 17.16
N ASP A 128 0.34 16.83 18.45
CA ASP A 128 1.49 16.42 19.26
C ASP A 128 1.07 15.26 20.16
N GLU A 129 0.05 15.48 21.00
CA GLU A 129 -0.61 14.40 21.74
C GLU A 129 -1.54 13.61 20.82
N ARG A 130 -1.57 12.27 20.96
CA ARG A 130 -2.39 11.34 20.13
C ARG A 130 -2.04 11.35 18.65
N ARG A 131 -0.84 11.82 18.27
CA ARG A 131 -0.36 11.83 16.88
C ARG A 131 -0.42 10.44 16.26
N GLY A 132 -0.02 9.40 17.01
CA GLY A 132 -0.08 8.02 16.54
C GLY A 132 -1.50 7.56 16.23
N LEU A 133 -2.48 7.89 17.07
CA LEU A 133 -3.88 7.57 16.83
C LEU A 133 -4.43 8.29 15.60
N ALA A 134 -4.12 9.58 15.46
CA ALA A 134 -4.58 10.37 14.31
C ALA A 134 -4.02 9.83 12.99
N LEU A 135 -2.72 9.48 12.94
CA LEU A 135 -2.10 8.84 11.77
C LEU A 135 -2.70 7.46 11.49
N ALA A 136 -2.92 6.66 12.52
CA ALA A 136 -3.52 5.34 12.36
C ALA A 136 -4.93 5.44 11.75
N LEU A 137 -5.77 6.37 12.21
CA LEU A 137 -7.11 6.58 11.67
C LEU A 137 -7.09 6.98 10.20
N VAL A 138 -6.18 7.86 9.79
CA VAL A 138 -6.03 8.24 8.37
C VAL A 138 -5.63 7.02 7.52
N LEU A 139 -4.72 6.16 8.00
CA LEU A 139 -4.29 4.97 7.28
C LEU A 139 -5.36 3.86 7.26
N VAL A 140 -6.26 3.83 8.26
CA VAL A 140 -7.44 2.94 8.22
C VAL A 140 -8.31 3.25 7.00
N GLY A 141 -8.43 4.53 6.59
CA GLY A 141 -9.13 4.89 5.37
C GLY A 141 -8.57 4.18 4.14
N PHE A 142 -7.24 4.16 3.98
CA PHE A 142 -6.57 3.45 2.90
C PHE A 142 -6.89 1.94 2.89
N ASN A 143 -6.81 1.30 4.05
CA ASN A 143 -7.10 -0.14 4.15
C ASN A 143 -8.57 -0.47 3.89
N LEU A 144 -9.51 0.37 4.36
CA LEU A 144 -10.94 0.20 4.09
C LEU A 144 -11.25 0.35 2.60
N GLY A 145 -10.53 1.23 1.88
CA GLY A 145 -10.62 1.31 0.43
C GLY A 145 -10.27 -0.02 -0.24
N TYR A 146 -9.21 -0.68 0.18
CA TYR A 146 -8.84 -2.02 -0.31
C TYR A 146 -9.90 -3.08 0.05
N ILE A 147 -10.40 -3.08 1.27
CA ILE A 147 -11.41 -4.05 1.74
C ILE A 147 -12.71 -3.91 0.95
N SER A 148 -13.15 -2.68 0.68
CA SER A 148 -14.42 -2.40 0.00
C SER A 148 -14.34 -2.48 -1.52
N ALA A 149 -13.14 -2.29 -2.10
CA ALA A 149 -12.95 -2.20 -3.55
C ALA A 149 -13.45 -3.43 -4.30
N GLY A 150 -13.15 -4.63 -3.80
CA GLY A 150 -13.55 -5.88 -4.42
C GLY A 150 -15.07 -6.00 -4.57
N PRO A 151 -15.83 -6.13 -3.48
CA PRO A 151 -17.28 -6.29 -3.52
C PRO A 151 -18.00 -5.13 -4.20
N LEU A 152 -17.57 -3.88 -3.94
CA LEU A 152 -18.15 -2.69 -4.54
C LEU A 152 -18.02 -2.72 -6.07
N SER A 153 -16.82 -3.04 -6.57
CA SER A 153 -16.57 -3.09 -8.01
C SER A 153 -17.34 -4.21 -8.69
N ALA A 154 -17.33 -5.42 -8.12
CA ALA A 154 -18.06 -6.55 -8.67
C ALA A 154 -19.57 -6.27 -8.71
N TRP A 155 -20.13 -5.66 -7.65
CA TRP A 155 -21.53 -5.26 -7.59
C TRP A 155 -21.85 -4.20 -8.66
N LEU A 156 -21.04 -3.16 -8.80
CA LEU A 156 -21.25 -2.14 -9.82
C LEU A 156 -21.14 -2.71 -11.23
N ILE A 157 -20.19 -3.59 -11.50
CA ILE A 157 -20.03 -4.24 -12.81
C ILE A 157 -21.30 -5.04 -13.16
N ALA A 158 -21.85 -5.78 -12.21
CA ALA A 158 -23.06 -6.55 -12.40
C ALA A 158 -24.30 -5.69 -12.68
N MET A 159 -24.39 -4.51 -12.04
CA MET A 159 -25.56 -3.62 -12.16
C MET A 159 -25.54 -2.75 -13.40
N VAL A 160 -24.40 -2.19 -13.77
CA VAL A 160 -24.30 -1.12 -14.80
C VAL A 160 -23.25 -1.41 -15.88
N GLY A 161 -22.60 -2.57 -15.82
CA GLY A 161 -21.48 -2.90 -16.70
C GLY A 161 -20.17 -2.21 -16.31
N TRP A 162 -19.04 -2.73 -16.81
CA TRP A 162 -17.72 -2.31 -16.34
C TRP A 162 -17.38 -0.84 -16.67
N ARG A 163 -17.83 -0.32 -17.83
CA ARG A 163 -17.55 1.07 -18.23
C ARG A 163 -18.20 2.06 -17.26
N ALA A 164 -19.49 1.91 -17.00
CA ALA A 164 -20.21 2.76 -16.06
C ALA A 164 -19.73 2.56 -14.63
N ALA A 165 -19.40 1.33 -14.22
CA ALA A 165 -18.83 1.03 -12.92
C ALA A 165 -17.51 1.78 -12.69
N TYR A 166 -16.60 1.76 -13.65
CA TYR A 166 -15.31 2.47 -13.53
C TYR A 166 -15.48 4.00 -13.53
N ALA A 167 -16.39 4.52 -14.38
CA ALA A 167 -16.76 5.94 -14.37
C ALA A 167 -17.31 6.38 -13.01
N LEU A 168 -18.27 5.61 -12.46
CA LEU A 168 -18.86 5.91 -11.14
C LEU A 168 -17.81 5.89 -10.03
N LEU A 169 -16.93 4.88 -10.00
CA LEU A 169 -15.84 4.82 -9.03
C LEU A 169 -14.93 6.05 -9.13
N GLY A 170 -14.49 6.42 -10.35
CA GLY A 170 -13.65 7.59 -10.56
C GLY A 170 -14.32 8.91 -10.18
N ILE A 171 -15.57 9.12 -10.62
CA ILE A 171 -16.33 10.35 -10.36
C ILE A 171 -16.69 10.46 -8.87
N VAL A 172 -17.30 9.44 -8.28
CA VAL A 172 -17.77 9.51 -6.89
C VAL A 172 -16.59 9.62 -5.92
N CYS A 173 -15.59 8.74 -6.06
CA CYS A 173 -14.40 8.82 -5.24
C CYS A 173 -13.65 10.15 -5.47
N GLY A 174 -13.52 10.60 -6.71
CA GLY A 174 -12.89 11.87 -7.06
C GLY A 174 -13.61 13.08 -6.44
N LEU A 175 -14.93 13.15 -6.54
CA LEU A 175 -15.73 14.24 -5.95
C LEU A 175 -15.66 14.23 -4.42
N VAL A 176 -15.86 13.07 -3.81
CA VAL A 176 -15.82 12.92 -2.34
C VAL A 176 -14.44 13.29 -1.78
N THR A 177 -13.37 12.82 -2.42
CA THR A 177 -11.99 13.17 -2.02
C THR A 177 -11.67 14.64 -2.26
N MET A 178 -12.14 15.21 -3.36
CA MET A 178 -11.99 16.66 -3.65
C MET A 178 -12.67 17.50 -2.58
N LEU A 179 -13.92 17.21 -2.25
CA LEU A 179 -14.66 17.93 -1.21
C LEU A 179 -13.95 17.81 0.15
N ALA A 180 -13.46 16.63 0.50
CA ALA A 180 -12.67 16.41 1.70
C ALA A 180 -11.36 17.21 1.67
N ALA A 181 -10.61 17.16 0.57
CA ALA A 181 -9.34 17.88 0.39
C ALA A 181 -9.51 19.40 0.51
N LEU A 182 -10.64 19.96 0.06
CA LEU A 182 -10.97 21.37 0.20
C LEU A 182 -11.07 21.82 1.67
N THR A 183 -11.37 20.95 2.59
CA THR A 183 -11.42 21.24 4.04
C THR A 183 -10.06 21.16 4.72
N VAL A 184 -9.07 20.52 4.07
CA VAL A 184 -7.73 20.34 4.62
C VAL A 184 -6.98 21.67 4.64
N ARG A 185 -6.38 22.01 5.78
CA ARG A 185 -5.52 23.17 5.95
C ARG A 185 -4.46 22.94 7.02
N LEU A 186 -3.45 23.76 7.02
CA LEU A 186 -2.48 23.81 8.11
C LEU A 186 -3.07 24.54 9.32
N PRO A 187 -2.59 24.24 10.54
CA PRO A 187 -2.99 24.99 11.73
C PRO A 187 -2.56 26.45 11.60
N GLY A 188 -3.46 27.36 11.96
CA GLY A 188 -3.16 28.79 12.06
C GLY A 188 -2.41 29.15 13.35
N ALA A 189 -2.06 30.44 13.49
CA ALA A 189 -1.46 30.97 14.72
C ALA A 189 -2.38 30.67 15.92
N GLY A 190 -1.84 30.00 16.96
CA GLY A 190 -2.58 29.59 18.16
C GLY A 190 -3.39 28.29 18.02
N GLU A 191 -3.48 27.67 16.83
CA GLU A 191 -4.10 26.36 16.64
C GLU A 191 -3.09 25.22 16.65
N ALA A 192 -1.81 25.50 16.33
CA ALA A 192 -0.73 24.54 16.41
C ALA A 192 -0.52 24.11 17.87
N PRO A 193 -0.23 22.83 18.13
CA PRO A 193 0.17 22.41 19.48
C PRO A 193 1.42 23.18 19.89
N GLU A 194 1.42 23.75 21.11
CA GLU A 194 2.65 24.32 21.65
C GLU A 194 3.68 23.19 21.77
N PRO A 195 4.92 23.44 21.29
CA PRO A 195 5.99 22.47 21.45
C PRO A 195 6.22 22.24 22.96
N ARG A 196 5.67 21.18 23.51
CA ARG A 196 6.00 20.80 24.89
C ARG A 196 7.47 20.42 24.96
N ALA A 197 8.19 21.05 25.90
CA ALA A 197 9.58 20.73 26.26
C ALA A 197 9.85 19.25 26.65
N ARG A 198 8.88 18.37 26.43
CA ARG A 198 8.92 16.94 26.73
C ARG A 198 9.42 16.07 25.57
N ALA A 199 9.60 16.63 24.37
CA ALA A 199 10.19 15.93 23.22
C ALA A 199 11.67 15.58 23.44
N THR A 200 12.34 16.24 24.39
CA THR A 200 13.73 15.95 24.78
C THR A 200 13.87 14.76 25.74
N ARG A 201 12.77 14.17 26.24
CA ARG A 201 12.83 13.08 27.22
C ARG A 201 12.37 11.71 26.72
N ALA A 202 11.87 11.62 25.48
CA ALA A 202 11.39 10.36 24.89
C ALA A 202 12.39 9.70 23.92
N ALA A 203 13.57 10.29 23.75
CA ALA A 203 14.70 9.63 23.13
C ALA A 203 15.82 9.51 24.17
N THR A 204 15.64 8.61 25.13
CA THR A 204 16.85 7.96 25.69
C THR A 204 17.53 7.37 24.46
N PRO A 205 18.79 7.77 24.14
CA PRO A 205 19.50 7.12 23.06
C PRO A 205 19.55 5.64 23.43
N ALA A 206 18.80 4.81 22.74
CA ALA A 206 19.08 3.39 22.77
C ALA A 206 20.56 3.29 22.44
N ALA A 207 21.35 2.68 23.34
CA ALA A 207 22.79 2.46 23.19
C ALA A 207 23.02 1.47 22.04
N GLY A 208 22.65 1.88 20.83
CA GLY A 208 22.82 1.17 19.58
C GLY A 208 23.74 1.96 18.66
N PRO A 209 24.35 1.33 17.67
CA PRO A 209 25.22 1.98 16.71
C PRO A 209 24.46 3.12 16.00
N SER A 210 24.89 4.36 16.16
CA SER A 210 24.32 5.50 15.44
C SER A 210 25.07 5.71 14.15
N VAL A 211 24.61 5.10 13.06
CA VAL A 211 25.27 5.19 11.75
C VAL A 211 24.72 6.37 10.91
N THR A 212 25.58 6.95 10.10
CA THR A 212 25.20 7.89 9.04
C THR A 212 24.57 7.15 7.87
N LEU A 213 23.90 7.87 6.95
CA LEU A 213 23.37 7.27 5.73
C LEU A 213 24.47 6.62 4.87
N GLY A 214 25.65 7.29 4.74
CA GLY A 214 26.77 6.74 3.98
C GLY A 214 27.29 5.42 4.55
N GLU A 215 27.44 5.33 5.87
CA GLU A 215 27.83 4.10 6.56
C GLU A 215 26.76 3.00 6.41
N ALA A 216 25.47 3.35 6.45
CA ALA A 216 24.39 2.40 6.24
C ALA A 216 24.39 1.88 4.79
N LEU A 217 24.59 2.74 3.80
CA LEU A 217 24.66 2.35 2.38
C LEU A 217 25.91 1.48 2.07
N GLY A 218 26.99 1.64 2.82
CA GLY A 218 28.19 0.79 2.77
C GLY A 218 28.02 -0.55 3.49
N ASP A 219 26.97 -0.72 4.31
CA ASP A 219 26.72 -1.95 5.07
C ASP A 219 25.87 -2.95 4.23
N PRO A 220 26.37 -4.16 3.93
CA PRO A 220 25.60 -5.19 3.20
C PRO A 220 24.24 -5.51 3.82
N ARG A 221 24.09 -5.35 5.13
CA ARG A 221 22.82 -5.59 5.84
C ARG A 221 21.71 -4.67 5.37
N GLN A 222 22.02 -3.41 5.04
CA GLN A 222 21.08 -2.46 4.48
C GLN A 222 20.49 -2.98 3.15
N TRP A 223 21.34 -3.53 2.29
CA TRP A 223 20.92 -4.06 1.00
C TRP A 223 20.16 -5.38 1.13
N CYS A 224 20.54 -6.22 2.09
CA CYS A 224 19.75 -7.41 2.42
C CYS A 224 18.33 -7.04 2.86
N LEU A 225 18.16 -6.06 3.75
CA LEU A 225 16.86 -5.55 4.17
C LEU A 225 16.11 -4.87 3.02
N ASN A 226 16.83 -4.12 2.16
CA ASN A 226 16.22 -3.45 1.01
C ASN A 226 15.65 -4.46 0.00
N VAL A 227 16.42 -5.48 -0.38
CA VAL A 227 15.95 -6.52 -1.29
C VAL A 227 14.85 -7.37 -0.65
N SER A 228 14.95 -7.67 0.64
CA SER A 228 13.86 -8.34 1.37
C SER A 228 12.56 -7.53 1.26
N TRP A 229 12.61 -6.23 1.47
CA TRP A 229 11.42 -5.38 1.39
C TRP A 229 10.93 -5.16 -0.04
N LEU A 230 11.84 -5.13 -1.02
CA LEU A 230 11.49 -5.15 -2.44
C LEU A 230 10.67 -6.40 -2.79
N LEU A 231 11.13 -7.58 -2.38
CA LEU A 231 10.43 -8.84 -2.62
C LEU A 231 9.05 -8.85 -1.94
N LEU A 232 8.97 -8.35 -0.71
CA LEU A 232 7.73 -8.25 0.04
C LEU A 232 6.73 -7.31 -0.65
N GLY A 233 7.18 -6.15 -1.13
CA GLY A 233 6.35 -5.20 -1.88
C GLY A 233 5.85 -5.78 -3.20
N GLY A 234 6.72 -6.50 -3.92
CA GLY A 234 6.35 -7.20 -5.15
C GLY A 234 5.27 -8.24 -4.93
N LEU A 235 5.44 -9.08 -3.91
CA LEU A 235 4.45 -10.09 -3.55
C LEU A 235 3.11 -9.47 -3.12
N ALA A 236 3.13 -8.41 -2.32
CA ALA A 236 1.92 -7.74 -1.84
C ALA A 236 1.06 -7.20 -2.99
N LEU A 237 1.68 -6.52 -3.95
CA LEU A 237 0.97 -5.96 -5.09
C LEU A 237 0.62 -7.03 -6.13
N MET A 238 1.45 -8.04 -6.32
CA MET A 238 1.11 -9.22 -7.10
C MET A 238 -0.21 -9.83 -6.60
N ILE A 239 -0.31 -10.11 -5.30
CA ILE A 239 -1.52 -10.67 -4.70
C ILE A 239 -2.69 -9.72 -4.83
N SER A 240 -2.54 -8.44 -4.51
CA SER A 240 -3.62 -7.45 -4.61
C SER A 240 -4.22 -7.35 -6.01
N VAL A 241 -3.42 -7.51 -7.05
CA VAL A 241 -3.85 -7.38 -8.45
C VAL A 241 -4.36 -8.71 -9.01
N HIS A 242 -3.69 -9.81 -8.69
CA HIS A 242 -3.93 -11.09 -9.35
C HIS A 242 -4.76 -12.10 -8.54
N VAL A 243 -5.09 -11.82 -7.27
CA VAL A 243 -5.87 -12.76 -6.45
C VAL A 243 -7.31 -12.90 -6.96
N VAL A 244 -7.92 -11.82 -7.47
CA VAL A 244 -9.27 -11.87 -8.03
C VAL A 244 -9.28 -12.64 -9.36
N PRO A 245 -8.42 -12.31 -10.34
CA PRO A 245 -8.28 -13.14 -11.54
C PRO A 245 -7.94 -14.61 -11.25
N PHE A 246 -7.06 -14.87 -10.28
CA PHE A 246 -6.70 -16.22 -9.85
C PHE A 246 -7.92 -17.02 -9.37
N ALA A 247 -8.74 -16.41 -8.49
CA ALA A 247 -9.95 -17.03 -7.98
C ALA A 247 -11.01 -17.22 -9.09
N HIS A 248 -11.11 -16.25 -10.00
CA HIS A 248 -12.05 -16.31 -11.12
C HIS A 248 -11.69 -17.42 -12.12
N ASP A 249 -10.42 -17.61 -12.44
CA ASP A 249 -9.93 -18.69 -13.31
C ASP A 249 -10.18 -20.09 -12.72
N GLN A 250 -10.43 -20.20 -11.40
CA GLN A 250 -10.85 -21.44 -10.73
C GLN A 250 -12.37 -21.68 -10.83
N GLY A 251 -13.10 -20.89 -11.62
CA GLY A 251 -14.55 -21.01 -11.81
C GLY A 251 -15.39 -20.30 -10.75
N ILE A 252 -14.77 -19.55 -9.82
CA ILE A 252 -15.50 -18.75 -8.85
C ILE A 252 -16.08 -17.51 -9.56
N SER A 253 -17.35 -17.20 -9.32
CA SER A 253 -17.96 -15.99 -9.89
C SER A 253 -17.17 -14.73 -9.55
N LEU A 254 -17.22 -13.70 -10.39
CA LEU A 254 -16.50 -12.45 -10.16
C LEU A 254 -16.86 -11.83 -8.79
N ALA A 255 -18.12 -11.94 -8.38
CA ALA A 255 -18.57 -11.48 -7.06
C ALA A 255 -17.90 -12.27 -5.92
N GLY A 256 -17.85 -13.61 -6.01
CA GLY A 256 -17.15 -14.45 -5.04
C GLY A 256 -15.65 -14.21 -5.04
N ALA A 257 -15.02 -14.16 -6.22
CA ALA A 257 -13.60 -13.91 -6.38
C ALA A 257 -13.17 -12.54 -5.80
N SER A 258 -14.04 -11.52 -5.90
CA SER A 258 -13.78 -10.19 -5.35
C SER A 258 -13.64 -10.17 -3.82
N LEU A 259 -14.25 -11.13 -3.10
CA LEU A 259 -14.11 -11.30 -1.66
C LEU A 259 -12.68 -11.70 -1.25
N ALA A 260 -11.89 -12.24 -2.16
CA ALA A 260 -10.48 -12.57 -1.95
C ALA A 260 -9.67 -11.31 -1.53
N LEU A 261 -9.90 -10.19 -2.21
CA LEU A 261 -9.25 -8.92 -1.87
C LEU A 261 -9.71 -8.40 -0.49
N THR A 262 -10.99 -8.56 -0.18
CA THR A 262 -11.55 -8.21 1.14
C THR A 262 -10.92 -9.05 2.25
N ALA A 263 -10.82 -10.37 2.06
CA ALA A 263 -10.22 -11.29 3.01
C ALA A 263 -8.75 -10.93 3.29
N TYR A 264 -7.97 -10.69 2.23
CA TYR A 264 -6.59 -10.23 2.36
C TYR A 264 -6.49 -8.90 3.11
N GLY A 265 -7.36 -7.94 2.80
CA GLY A 265 -7.42 -6.63 3.47
C GLY A 265 -7.77 -6.72 4.96
N ILE A 266 -8.75 -7.54 5.34
CA ILE A 266 -9.11 -7.81 6.74
C ILE A 266 -7.92 -8.41 7.48
N GLY A 267 -7.24 -9.39 6.88
CA GLY A 267 -6.02 -9.97 7.41
C GLY A 267 -4.93 -8.91 7.63
N ALA A 268 -4.71 -8.03 6.66
CA ALA A 268 -3.71 -6.98 6.77
C ALA A 268 -4.01 -5.97 7.89
N VAL A 269 -5.26 -5.57 8.07
CA VAL A 269 -5.65 -4.67 9.18
C VAL A 269 -5.46 -5.35 10.53
N SER A 270 -5.98 -6.56 10.69
CA SER A 270 -5.86 -7.31 11.94
C SER A 270 -4.39 -7.64 12.27
N GLY A 271 -3.60 -7.99 11.27
CA GLY A 271 -2.17 -8.26 11.41
C GLY A 271 -1.36 -7.05 11.87
N ARG A 272 -1.67 -5.84 11.37
CA ARG A 272 -1.03 -4.60 11.83
C ARG A 272 -1.29 -4.32 13.30
N ILE A 273 -2.51 -4.53 13.75
CA ILE A 273 -2.89 -4.33 15.15
C ILE A 273 -2.24 -5.41 16.03
N ALA A 274 -2.38 -6.67 15.64
CA ALA A 274 -1.86 -7.81 16.40
C ALA A 274 -0.33 -7.77 16.51
N SER A 275 0.39 -7.45 15.42
CA SER A 275 1.86 -7.40 15.41
C SER A 275 2.43 -6.37 16.37
N GLY A 276 1.75 -5.24 16.57
CA GLY A 276 2.13 -4.25 17.57
C GLY A 276 2.15 -4.85 18.97
N VAL A 277 1.03 -5.47 19.37
CA VAL A 277 0.88 -6.10 20.71
C VAL A 277 1.82 -7.30 20.88
N VAL A 278 1.92 -8.14 19.84
CA VAL A 278 2.76 -9.34 19.86
C VAL A 278 4.23 -8.96 19.96
N SER A 279 4.68 -7.93 19.21
CA SER A 279 6.08 -7.49 19.22
C SER A 279 6.54 -6.97 20.59
N ASP A 280 5.63 -6.44 21.40
CA ASP A 280 5.95 -5.97 22.74
C ASP A 280 6.19 -7.13 23.72
N ARG A 281 5.66 -8.33 23.42
CA ARG A 281 5.82 -9.54 24.25
C ARG A 281 6.99 -10.43 23.81
N ILE A 282 7.14 -10.66 22.51
CA ILE A 282 8.11 -11.62 21.95
C ILE A 282 9.25 -10.97 21.16
N GLY A 283 9.24 -9.63 21.06
CA GLY A 283 10.25 -8.85 20.35
C GLY A 283 9.96 -8.67 18.85
N THR A 284 10.56 -7.62 18.28
CA THR A 284 10.34 -7.18 16.89
C THR A 284 10.74 -8.25 15.86
N PHE A 285 11.97 -8.79 15.99
CA PHE A 285 12.50 -9.76 15.02
C PHE A 285 11.73 -11.08 14.99
N THR A 286 11.30 -11.56 16.16
CA THR A 286 10.50 -12.79 16.28
C THR A 286 9.13 -12.58 15.62
N THR A 287 8.51 -11.42 15.83
CA THR A 287 7.22 -11.07 15.20
C THR A 287 7.33 -11.03 13.68
N ILE A 288 8.41 -10.48 13.11
CA ILE A 288 8.66 -10.48 11.67
C ILE A 288 8.81 -11.91 11.14
N ARG A 289 9.58 -12.76 11.82
CA ARG A 289 9.76 -14.17 11.43
C ARG A 289 8.45 -14.94 11.43
N LEU A 290 7.60 -14.72 12.44
CA LEU A 290 6.24 -15.29 12.47
C LEU A 290 5.39 -14.77 11.30
N GLY A 291 5.52 -13.48 10.95
CA GLY A 291 4.87 -12.92 9.77
C GLY A 291 5.27 -13.65 8.47
N TYR A 292 6.54 -13.91 8.26
CA TYR A 292 7.02 -14.69 7.11
C TYR A 292 6.52 -16.15 7.15
N ALA A 293 6.54 -16.78 8.33
CA ALA A 293 6.04 -18.16 8.48
C ALA A 293 4.54 -18.25 8.14
N LEU A 294 3.73 -17.29 8.60
CA LEU A 294 2.29 -17.22 8.27
C LEU A 294 2.07 -17.02 6.78
N GLN A 295 2.85 -16.15 6.12
CA GLN A 295 2.79 -15.97 4.67
C GLN A 295 3.10 -17.25 3.92
N LEU A 296 4.17 -17.95 4.32
CA LEU A 296 4.58 -19.22 3.69
C LEU A 296 3.47 -20.28 3.83
N LEU A 297 2.94 -20.46 5.03
CA LEU A 297 1.87 -21.43 5.29
C LEU A 297 0.61 -21.09 4.48
N ALA A 298 0.23 -19.82 4.44
CA ALA A 298 -0.94 -19.37 3.69
C ALA A 298 -0.78 -19.58 2.18
N LEU A 299 0.38 -19.28 1.62
CA LEU A 299 0.67 -19.49 0.19
C LEU A 299 0.71 -20.97 -0.17
N LEU A 300 1.28 -21.81 0.68
CA LEU A 300 1.23 -23.26 0.49
C LEU A 300 -0.21 -23.77 0.56
N ALA A 301 -1.02 -23.27 1.51
CA ALA A 301 -2.43 -23.60 1.60
C ALA A 301 -3.22 -23.21 0.34
N LEU A 302 -2.96 -22.02 -0.24
CA LEU A 302 -3.57 -21.59 -1.49
C LEU A 302 -3.31 -22.51 -2.68
N LEU A 303 -2.17 -23.22 -2.69
CA LEU A 303 -1.82 -24.16 -3.77
C LEU A 303 -2.50 -25.52 -3.64
N TRP A 304 -2.89 -25.91 -2.42
CA TRP A 304 -3.42 -27.25 -2.13
C TRP A 304 -4.93 -27.26 -1.84
N LEU A 305 -5.48 -26.12 -1.41
CA LEU A 305 -6.88 -26.02 -1.00
C LEU A 305 -7.72 -25.48 -2.17
N SER A 306 -8.75 -26.24 -2.55
CA SER A 306 -9.61 -25.91 -3.69
C SER A 306 -10.98 -25.34 -3.31
N SER A 307 -11.34 -25.28 -2.01
CA SER A 307 -12.61 -24.71 -1.61
C SER A 307 -12.55 -23.17 -1.51
N HIS A 308 -13.67 -22.52 -1.81
CA HIS A 308 -13.75 -21.04 -1.73
C HIS A 308 -13.48 -20.52 -0.32
N GLU A 309 -14.01 -21.18 0.71
CA GLU A 309 -13.80 -20.79 2.11
C GLU A 309 -12.33 -20.93 2.53
N ALA A 310 -11.67 -21.99 2.07
CA ALA A 310 -10.25 -22.21 2.35
C ALA A 310 -9.36 -21.16 1.67
N LEU A 311 -9.71 -20.75 0.44
CA LEU A 311 -9.09 -19.65 -0.27
C LEU A 311 -9.21 -18.35 0.56
N LEU A 312 -10.40 -17.98 0.99
CA LEU A 312 -10.63 -16.78 1.80
C LEU A 312 -9.88 -16.84 3.13
N GLY A 313 -9.93 -17.97 3.83
CA GLY A 313 -9.21 -18.19 5.09
C GLY A 313 -7.70 -18.06 4.93
N SER A 314 -7.13 -18.65 3.87
CA SER A 314 -5.70 -18.53 3.55
C SER A 314 -5.30 -17.09 3.26
N LEU A 315 -6.15 -16.31 2.57
CA LEU A 315 -5.89 -14.91 2.28
C LEU A 315 -5.95 -14.02 3.53
N VAL A 316 -6.82 -14.32 4.49
CA VAL A 316 -6.80 -13.64 5.80
C VAL A 316 -5.46 -13.89 6.49
N VAL A 317 -5.02 -15.16 6.58
CA VAL A 317 -3.73 -15.52 7.20
C VAL A 317 -2.55 -14.87 6.47
N LEU A 318 -2.60 -14.85 5.13
CA LEU A 318 -1.59 -14.19 4.30
C LEU A 318 -1.50 -12.70 4.59
N GLY A 319 -2.66 -12.01 4.69
CA GLY A 319 -2.73 -10.60 5.04
C GLY A 319 -2.17 -10.31 6.44
N VAL A 320 -2.49 -11.16 7.44
CA VAL A 320 -1.91 -11.06 8.78
C VAL A 320 -0.40 -11.16 8.75
N GLY A 321 0.13 -12.16 8.07
CA GLY A 321 1.56 -12.41 7.96
C GLY A 321 2.30 -11.28 7.23
N PHE A 322 1.73 -10.80 6.12
CA PHE A 322 2.26 -9.66 5.39
C PHE A 322 2.34 -8.41 6.26
N ALA A 323 1.24 -8.03 6.88
CA ALA A 323 1.18 -6.82 7.68
C ALA A 323 2.09 -6.87 8.92
N ALA A 324 2.26 -8.06 9.52
CA ALA A 324 3.19 -8.25 10.64
C ALA A 324 4.64 -8.01 10.20
N ALA A 325 5.07 -8.56 9.05
CA ALA A 325 6.41 -8.35 8.53
C ALA A 325 6.64 -6.88 8.12
N ASP A 326 5.72 -6.31 7.31
CA ASP A 326 5.80 -4.94 6.79
C ASP A 326 5.83 -3.87 7.89
N THR A 327 4.88 -3.94 8.82
CA THR A 327 4.76 -2.92 9.88
C THR A 327 5.93 -2.96 10.86
N MET A 328 6.41 -4.15 11.21
CA MET A 328 7.50 -4.30 12.18
C MET A 328 8.87 -3.97 11.60
N LEU A 329 9.04 -3.92 10.28
CA LEU A 329 10.32 -3.53 9.68
C LEU A 329 10.70 -2.10 10.07
N ALA A 330 9.74 -1.17 10.11
CA ALA A 330 10.00 0.20 10.57
C ALA A 330 10.49 0.25 12.03
N LYS A 331 10.07 -0.71 12.87
CA LYS A 331 10.55 -0.86 14.26
C LYS A 331 11.92 -1.58 14.32
N ALA A 332 12.21 -2.48 13.39
CA ALA A 332 13.46 -3.22 13.34
C ALA A 332 14.65 -2.36 12.87
N VAL A 333 14.44 -1.43 11.95
CA VAL A 333 15.50 -0.58 11.38
C VAL A 333 16.29 0.19 12.44
N PRO A 334 15.67 0.93 13.39
CA PRO A 334 16.42 1.60 14.44
C PRO A 334 17.12 0.65 15.42
N GLU A 335 16.68 -0.61 15.55
CA GLU A 335 17.36 -1.62 16.35
C GLU A 335 18.65 -2.10 15.67
N VAL A 336 18.75 -2.03 14.33
CA VAL A 336 19.93 -2.45 13.54
C VAL A 336 20.90 -1.30 13.30
N PHE A 337 20.40 -0.12 12.92
CA PHE A 337 21.20 1.02 12.45
C PHE A 337 21.19 2.23 13.41
N GLY A 338 20.38 2.21 14.47
CA GLY A 338 20.17 3.35 15.34
C GLY A 338 19.24 4.40 14.75
N THR A 339 19.19 5.57 15.39
CA THR A 339 18.19 6.61 15.07
C THR A 339 18.76 7.83 14.34
N ARG A 340 20.10 7.95 14.16
CA ARG A 340 20.77 9.13 13.63
C ARG A 340 20.32 9.49 12.21
N ALA A 341 20.25 8.51 11.30
CA ALA A 341 19.82 8.69 9.91
C ALA A 341 18.54 7.91 9.57
N LEU A 342 17.69 7.62 10.57
CA LEU A 342 16.53 6.72 10.45
C LEU A 342 15.61 7.08 9.28
N GLY A 343 15.26 8.36 9.12
CA GLY A 343 14.38 8.80 8.04
C GLY A 343 14.96 8.54 6.65
N ALA A 344 16.25 8.77 6.46
CA ALA A 344 16.93 8.54 5.19
C ALA A 344 17.06 7.03 4.89
N ILE A 345 17.38 6.22 5.89
CA ILE A 345 17.48 4.76 5.78
C ILE A 345 16.11 4.16 5.42
N LEU A 346 15.05 4.57 6.12
CA LEU A 346 13.66 4.15 5.80
C LEU A 346 13.24 4.63 4.41
N GLY A 347 13.71 5.79 3.97
CA GLY A 347 13.48 6.30 2.60
C GLY A 347 14.05 5.38 1.53
N VAL A 348 15.29 4.91 1.71
CA VAL A 348 15.93 3.93 0.80
C VAL A 348 15.17 2.61 0.79
N LEU A 349 14.77 2.12 1.95
CA LEU A 349 13.96 0.89 2.06
C LEU A 349 12.60 1.04 1.36
N ASN A 350 11.94 2.18 1.55
CA ASN A 350 10.65 2.45 0.90
C ASN A 350 10.76 2.51 -0.63
N LEU A 351 11.89 3.02 -1.15
CA LEU A 351 12.17 2.98 -2.59
C LEU A 351 12.27 1.53 -3.08
N GLY A 352 12.96 0.66 -2.35
CA GLY A 352 13.02 -0.77 -2.67
C GLY A 352 11.63 -1.40 -2.70
N TRP A 353 10.80 -1.14 -1.69
CA TRP A 353 9.41 -1.62 -1.64
C TRP A 353 8.60 -1.17 -2.87
N ARG A 354 8.69 0.11 -3.25
CA ARG A 354 7.98 0.65 -4.44
C ARG A 354 8.44 0.01 -5.74
N CYS A 355 9.75 -0.21 -5.89
CA CYS A 355 10.29 -0.90 -7.06
C CYS A 355 9.74 -2.34 -7.14
N GLY A 356 9.75 -3.07 -6.04
CA GLY A 356 9.14 -4.39 -5.97
C GLY A 356 7.65 -4.37 -6.29
N ALA A 357 6.92 -3.47 -5.66
CA ALA A 357 5.49 -3.28 -5.87
C ALA A 357 5.14 -2.99 -7.34
N ALA A 358 6.01 -2.27 -8.05
CA ALA A 358 5.84 -2.00 -9.48
C ALA A 358 6.13 -3.24 -10.34
N VAL A 359 7.13 -4.03 -10.00
CA VAL A 359 7.53 -5.22 -10.78
C VAL A 359 6.59 -6.41 -10.56
N GLY A 360 6.12 -6.62 -9.32
CA GLY A 360 5.36 -7.82 -8.93
C GLY A 360 4.14 -8.12 -9.82
N PRO A 361 3.20 -7.17 -9.99
CA PRO A 361 2.02 -7.41 -10.83
C PRO A 361 2.36 -7.67 -12.30
N ALA A 362 3.30 -6.91 -12.88
CA ALA A 362 3.72 -7.12 -14.27
C ALA A 362 4.36 -8.51 -14.46
N ALA A 363 5.27 -8.89 -13.57
CA ALA A 363 5.92 -10.19 -13.61
C ALA A 363 4.90 -11.34 -13.55
N ALA A 364 3.93 -11.27 -12.63
CA ALA A 364 2.89 -12.29 -12.53
C ALA A 364 1.98 -12.35 -13.77
N GLY A 365 1.64 -11.17 -14.33
CA GLY A 365 0.86 -11.08 -15.56
C GLY A 365 1.58 -11.69 -16.75
N PHE A 366 2.86 -11.38 -16.97
CA PHE A 366 3.66 -11.98 -18.04
C PHE A 366 3.90 -13.47 -17.84
N LEU A 367 4.11 -13.93 -16.60
CA LEU A 367 4.19 -15.38 -16.33
C LEU A 367 2.87 -16.08 -16.66
N TYR A 368 1.75 -15.45 -16.36
CA TYR A 368 0.44 -15.96 -16.77
C TYR A 368 0.32 -16.01 -18.31
N ASP A 369 0.71 -14.94 -19.02
CA ASP A 369 0.62 -14.88 -20.48
C ASP A 369 1.47 -15.98 -21.14
N LEU A 370 2.62 -16.34 -20.55
CA LEU A 370 3.49 -17.40 -21.04
C LEU A 370 2.98 -18.82 -20.76
N THR A 371 2.29 -19.00 -19.61
CA THR A 371 1.92 -20.33 -19.11
C THR A 371 0.43 -20.65 -19.23
N GLY A 372 -0.41 -19.65 -19.47
CA GLY A 372 -1.86 -19.74 -19.47
C GLY A 372 -2.46 -20.02 -18.09
N SER A 373 -1.67 -19.90 -17.00
CA SER A 373 -2.12 -20.29 -15.67
C SER A 373 -1.43 -19.47 -14.57
N TYR A 374 -2.16 -19.26 -13.45
CA TYR A 374 -1.61 -18.70 -12.24
C TYR A 374 -0.83 -19.68 -11.36
N VAL A 375 -0.74 -20.95 -11.72
CA VAL A 375 0.03 -21.94 -10.96
C VAL A 375 1.50 -21.50 -10.82
N VAL A 376 2.10 -20.96 -11.89
CA VAL A 376 3.51 -20.53 -11.86
C VAL A 376 3.70 -19.27 -10.99
N PRO A 377 2.96 -18.16 -11.19
CA PRO A 377 3.12 -16.96 -10.35
C PRO A 377 2.85 -17.24 -8.86
N PHE A 378 1.76 -17.93 -8.52
CA PHE A 378 1.45 -18.24 -7.12
C PHE A 378 2.31 -19.36 -6.56
N GLY A 379 2.75 -20.32 -7.39
CA GLY A 379 3.71 -21.38 -7.01
C GLY A 379 5.11 -20.85 -6.73
N ALA A 380 5.53 -19.76 -7.39
CA ALA A 380 6.79 -19.09 -7.11
C ALA A 380 6.73 -18.22 -5.82
N ALA A 381 5.55 -17.80 -5.40
CA ALA A 381 5.39 -16.92 -4.25
C ALA A 381 5.99 -17.46 -2.93
N PRO A 382 5.85 -18.75 -2.56
CA PRO A 382 6.54 -19.33 -1.40
C PRO A 382 8.06 -19.19 -1.47
N VAL A 383 8.66 -19.35 -2.65
CA VAL A 383 10.10 -19.19 -2.86
C VAL A 383 10.52 -17.75 -2.64
N VAL A 384 9.72 -16.79 -3.12
CA VAL A 384 9.93 -15.35 -2.90
C VAL A 384 9.86 -15.02 -1.40
N VAL A 385 8.91 -15.60 -0.67
CA VAL A 385 8.80 -15.42 0.80
C VAL A 385 10.03 -15.99 1.50
N LEU A 386 10.49 -17.19 1.14
CA LEU A 386 11.69 -17.80 1.73
C LEU A 386 12.95 -16.97 1.44
N ALA A 387 13.11 -16.47 0.21
CA ALA A 387 14.22 -15.59 -0.15
C ALA A 387 14.18 -14.28 0.64
N SER A 388 13.00 -13.65 0.74
CA SER A 388 12.80 -12.44 1.54
C SER A 388 13.10 -12.67 3.02
N TRP A 389 12.64 -13.78 3.58
CA TRP A 389 12.93 -14.18 4.96
C TRP A 389 14.41 -14.40 5.22
N GLY A 390 15.09 -15.13 4.32
CA GLY A 390 16.53 -15.37 4.40
C GLY A 390 17.34 -14.07 4.36
N LEU A 391 17.00 -13.17 3.43
CA LEU A 391 17.62 -11.84 3.34
C LEU A 391 17.34 -10.99 4.59
N PHE A 392 16.12 -11.04 5.12
CA PHE A 392 15.80 -10.38 6.38
C PHE A 392 16.64 -10.94 7.54
N ALA A 393 16.81 -12.27 7.62
CA ALA A 393 17.63 -12.89 8.66
C ALA A 393 19.10 -12.45 8.58
N LEU A 394 19.65 -12.36 7.36
CA LEU A 394 21.01 -11.87 7.12
C LEU A 394 21.13 -10.37 7.49
N GLY A 395 20.19 -9.55 7.05
CA GLY A 395 20.19 -8.11 7.29
C GLY A 395 19.96 -7.73 8.75
N SER A 396 19.26 -8.58 9.51
CA SER A 396 18.99 -8.38 10.94
C SER A 396 20.04 -9.01 11.88
N SER A 397 21.06 -9.68 11.33
CA SER A 397 22.13 -10.29 12.14
C SER A 397 22.92 -9.22 12.90
N ARG A 398 23.29 -9.53 14.16
CA ARG A 398 24.19 -8.65 14.92
C ARG A 398 25.56 -8.62 14.22
N ARG A 399 26.21 -7.44 14.16
CA ARG A 399 27.63 -7.39 13.78
C ARG A 399 28.38 -8.40 14.66
N ARG A 400 29.00 -9.40 14.05
CA ARG A 400 30.09 -10.11 14.73
C ARG A 400 31.19 -9.08 14.89
N ALA A 401 31.45 -8.70 16.14
CA ALA A 401 32.52 -7.81 16.52
C ALA A 401 33.88 -8.44 16.13
#